data_a6d4e6c46af3b83dab80d3f3f65d2f11
#
_entry.id   a6d4e6c46af3b83dab80d3f3f65d2f11
#
_cell.length_a   1.000
_cell.length_b   1.000
_cell.length_c   1.000
_cell.angle_alpha   90.00
_cell.angle_beta   90.00
_cell.angle_gamma   90.00
#
_symmetry.space_group_name_H-M   'P 1'
#
loop_
_entity.id
_entity.type
_entity.pdbx_description
1 polymer ?
#
loop_
_entity_poly.entity_id
_entity_poly.type
_entity_poly.pdbx_seq_one_letter_code
_entity_poly.pdbx_strand_id
1 'polypeptide(L)'
;GEQYVYDLCSNLISDGNDVEIFTRPIPAIVGKVATLGVPIHEYSLKNIMKLRDGIVHVHNFKDALKLAVAKKLTHSNIKIIVTRHLVRPAKTSRLYTWVYANVEKIIFVSDLARKAFLSSQPKVDEAKLCVVRNSIKTHTNANSFAVDDIKASLPSDTTILMYHGRIAKEKGLNVLIDAVARLKDIPYHLFLVGAGDAEYTNELKQQIANRNISAHLSFLGFKDDVRPYISQTDIGIIPTIAQEACGLSCMEYMMLGKCLITTNNGGQAEYVENGVTGLLITPGDTAGLTAAIRTAITTKEAIGKKAKEYFDNYLSYGKFYSEILRIYKNAIN
;
A
#
# COMPACT_ATOMS: atom_id res chain seq x y z
N GLY A 1 2.36 -0.80 6.51
CA GLY A 1 2.34 -1.86 7.54
C GLY A 1 1.46 -1.51 8.72
N GLU A 2 1.68 -0.35 9.31
CA GLU A 2 0.97 0.08 10.55
C GLU A 2 -0.54 0.24 10.33
N GLN A 3 -0.95 0.84 9.21
CA GLN A 3 -2.37 1.00 8.89
C GLN A 3 -3.05 -0.37 8.69
N TYR A 4 -2.38 -1.31 8.03
CA TYR A 4 -2.87 -2.69 7.88
C TYR A 4 -3.19 -3.33 9.24
N VAL A 5 -2.25 -3.24 10.20
CA VAL A 5 -2.44 -3.82 11.54
C VAL A 5 -3.59 -3.13 12.26
N TYR A 6 -3.63 -1.80 12.23
CA TYR A 6 -4.68 -1.02 12.86
C TYR A 6 -6.06 -1.39 12.33
N ASP A 7 -6.24 -1.41 11.02
CA ASP A 7 -7.53 -1.71 10.39
C ASP A 7 -7.97 -3.17 10.67
N LEU A 8 -7.02 -4.11 10.63
CA LEU A 8 -7.29 -5.51 10.94
C LEU A 8 -7.72 -5.69 12.40
N CYS A 9 -6.97 -5.11 13.35
CA CYS A 9 -7.31 -5.17 14.77
C CYS A 9 -8.67 -4.52 15.06
N SER A 10 -8.93 -3.33 14.47
CA SER A 10 -10.21 -2.64 14.62
C SER A 10 -11.41 -3.51 14.22
N ASN A 11 -11.30 -4.26 13.11
CA ASN A 11 -12.40 -5.15 12.69
C ASN A 11 -12.50 -6.39 13.56
N LEU A 12 -11.37 -7.01 13.95
CA LEU A 12 -11.38 -8.16 14.85
C LEU A 12 -12.05 -7.82 16.19
N ILE A 13 -11.76 -6.65 16.74
CA ILE A 13 -12.39 -6.14 17.98
C ILE A 13 -13.90 -5.94 17.76
N SER A 14 -14.28 -5.33 16.65
CA SER A 14 -15.70 -5.10 16.32
C SER A 14 -16.49 -6.41 16.17
N ASP A 15 -15.82 -7.49 15.74
CA ASP A 15 -16.40 -8.83 15.64
C ASP A 15 -16.36 -9.62 16.98
N GLY A 16 -15.95 -8.97 18.08
CA GLY A 16 -15.94 -9.56 19.41
C GLY A 16 -14.77 -10.51 19.70
N ASN A 17 -13.71 -10.45 18.89
CA ASN A 17 -12.51 -11.24 19.17
C ASN A 17 -11.67 -10.57 20.26
N ASP A 18 -10.99 -11.40 21.07
CA ASP A 18 -9.99 -10.95 22.02
C ASP A 18 -8.68 -10.65 21.27
N VAL A 19 -8.22 -9.41 21.36
CA VAL A 19 -7.07 -8.90 20.58
C VAL A 19 -6.07 -8.25 21.52
N GLU A 20 -4.82 -8.67 21.43
CA GLU A 20 -3.67 -8.03 22.08
C GLU A 20 -2.65 -7.55 21.03
N ILE A 21 -2.01 -6.43 21.29
CA ILE A 21 -1.03 -5.84 20.36
C ILE A 21 0.36 -5.85 21.02
N PHE A 22 1.31 -6.46 20.32
CA PHE A 22 2.73 -6.44 20.68
C PHE A 22 3.47 -5.52 19.74
N THR A 23 4.02 -4.41 20.24
CA THR A 23 4.73 -3.42 19.43
C THR A 23 6.02 -2.93 20.09
N ARG A 24 6.91 -2.35 19.29
CA ARG A 24 8.06 -1.63 19.84
C ARG A 24 7.58 -0.32 20.47
N PRO A 25 8.29 0.21 21.47
CA PRO A 25 7.89 1.44 22.16
C PRO A 25 8.19 2.69 21.31
N ILE A 26 7.59 2.77 20.11
CA ILE A 26 7.65 3.92 19.21
C ILE A 26 6.42 4.78 19.49
N PRO A 27 6.57 6.04 20.02
CA PRO A 27 5.43 6.83 20.50
C PRO A 27 4.31 6.99 19.48
N ALA A 28 4.62 7.25 18.21
CA ALA A 28 3.63 7.41 17.15
C ALA A 28 2.81 6.13 16.89
N ILE A 29 3.45 4.96 16.95
CA ILE A 29 2.76 3.67 16.77
C ILE A 29 1.90 3.36 17.99
N VAL A 30 2.48 3.49 19.18
CA VAL A 30 1.78 3.24 20.44
C VAL A 30 0.57 4.17 20.57
N GLY A 31 0.72 5.46 20.30
CA GLY A 31 -0.39 6.42 20.33
C GLY A 31 -1.52 6.06 19.37
N LYS A 32 -1.19 5.61 18.17
CA LYS A 32 -2.19 5.20 17.17
C LYS A 32 -2.96 3.94 17.63
N VAL A 33 -2.26 2.89 18.06
CA VAL A 33 -2.93 1.64 18.47
C VAL A 33 -3.64 1.74 19.80
N ALA A 34 -3.26 2.68 20.68
CA ALA A 34 -3.93 2.94 21.95
C ALA A 34 -5.41 3.35 21.78
N THR A 35 -5.76 3.96 20.64
CA THR A 35 -7.16 4.30 20.32
C THR A 35 -8.07 3.10 20.13
N LEU A 36 -7.50 1.89 19.98
CA LEU A 36 -8.27 0.65 19.87
C LEU A 36 -8.80 0.10 21.20
N GLY A 37 -8.29 0.60 22.35
CA GLY A 37 -8.77 0.21 23.67
C GLY A 37 -8.42 -1.22 24.09
N VAL A 38 -7.41 -1.84 23.47
CA VAL A 38 -6.97 -3.22 23.75
C VAL A 38 -5.62 -3.24 24.48
N PRO A 39 -5.25 -4.35 25.17
CA PRO A 39 -3.95 -4.49 25.80
C PRO A 39 -2.79 -4.31 24.82
N ILE A 40 -1.84 -3.45 25.16
CA ILE A 40 -0.64 -3.20 24.39
C ILE A 40 0.56 -3.62 25.21
N HIS A 41 1.36 -4.50 24.63
CA HIS A 41 2.56 -5.03 25.25
C HIS A 41 3.81 -4.62 24.47
N GLU A 42 4.89 -4.40 25.20
CA GLU A 42 6.19 -4.27 24.55
C GLU A 42 6.56 -5.59 23.84
N TYR A 43 6.99 -5.48 22.58
CA TYR A 43 7.51 -6.61 21.81
C TYR A 43 8.90 -7.03 22.31
N SER A 44 8.93 -7.80 23.40
CA SER A 44 10.14 -8.32 24.03
C SER A 44 10.06 -9.86 24.15
N LEU A 45 11.23 -10.51 24.21
CA LEU A 45 11.27 -11.97 24.37
C LEU A 45 10.53 -12.43 25.64
N LYS A 46 10.68 -11.67 26.74
CA LYS A 46 9.98 -11.92 28.01
C LYS A 46 8.46 -11.98 27.86
N ASN A 47 7.89 -11.02 27.10
CA ASN A 47 6.44 -10.97 26.89
C ASN A 47 5.98 -12.03 25.90
N ILE A 48 6.74 -12.26 24.82
CA ILE A 48 6.43 -13.33 23.85
C ILE A 48 6.43 -14.72 24.50
N MET A 49 7.32 -14.98 25.44
CA MET A 49 7.39 -16.26 26.15
C MET A 49 6.20 -16.51 27.10
N LYS A 50 5.35 -15.52 27.36
CA LYS A 50 4.10 -15.69 28.13
C LYS A 50 2.93 -16.22 27.30
N LEU A 51 3.02 -16.12 25.96
CA LEU A 51 1.98 -16.62 25.06
C LEU A 51 1.84 -18.14 25.19
N ARG A 52 0.61 -18.63 25.31
CA ARG A 52 0.32 -20.06 25.48
C ARG A 52 -0.42 -20.67 24.32
N ASP A 53 -1.40 -19.97 23.78
CA ASP A 53 -2.27 -20.40 22.69
C ASP A 53 -2.70 -19.22 21.83
N GLY A 54 -3.59 -19.47 20.87
CA GLY A 54 -4.13 -18.48 19.97
C GLY A 54 -3.28 -18.24 18.72
N ILE A 55 -3.72 -17.28 17.93
CA ILE A 55 -3.04 -16.87 16.67
C ILE A 55 -2.13 -15.69 16.95
N VAL A 56 -0.88 -15.79 16.53
CA VAL A 56 0.08 -14.69 16.54
C VAL A 56 0.42 -14.30 15.10
N HIS A 57 -0.12 -13.18 14.67
CA HIS A 57 0.10 -12.67 13.31
C HIS A 57 1.23 -11.64 13.29
N VAL A 58 2.28 -11.91 12.53
CA VAL A 58 3.45 -11.03 12.39
C VAL A 58 3.69 -10.62 10.94
N HIS A 59 4.43 -9.54 10.74
CA HIS A 59 4.63 -8.91 9.43
C HIS A 59 6.06 -9.04 8.90
N ASN A 60 6.87 -9.88 9.55
CA ASN A 60 8.24 -10.19 9.09
C ASN A 60 8.77 -11.49 9.69
N PHE A 61 9.73 -12.10 9.01
CA PHE A 61 10.32 -13.37 9.45
C PHE A 61 11.30 -13.26 10.64
N LYS A 62 11.79 -12.07 10.98
CA LYS A 62 12.63 -11.90 12.18
C LYS A 62 11.78 -12.09 13.44
N ASP A 63 10.55 -11.61 13.40
CA ASP A 63 9.61 -11.78 14.50
C ASP A 63 9.05 -13.21 14.53
N ALA A 64 8.78 -13.82 13.37
CA ALA A 64 8.41 -15.23 13.29
C ALA A 64 9.50 -16.14 13.88
N LEU A 65 10.79 -15.85 13.66
CA LEU A 65 11.89 -16.58 14.26
C LEU A 65 11.85 -16.53 15.80
N LYS A 66 11.68 -15.34 16.37
CA LYS A 66 11.59 -15.20 17.84
C LYS A 66 10.41 -15.97 18.41
N LEU A 67 9.25 -15.90 17.74
CA LEU A 67 8.05 -16.66 18.14
C LEU A 67 8.25 -18.16 18.02
N ALA A 68 8.88 -18.65 16.94
CA ALA A 68 9.16 -20.07 16.78
C ALA A 68 10.11 -20.59 17.88
N VAL A 69 11.12 -19.80 18.28
CA VAL A 69 12.02 -20.12 19.40
C VAL A 69 11.23 -20.14 20.72
N ALA A 70 10.43 -19.09 20.99
CA ALA A 70 9.62 -19.02 22.20
C ALA A 70 8.63 -20.19 22.27
N LYS A 71 7.93 -20.50 21.19
CA LYS A 71 7.00 -21.65 21.08
C LYS A 71 7.69 -22.96 21.45
N LYS A 72 8.92 -23.18 20.92
CA LYS A 72 9.69 -24.40 21.22
C LYS A 72 10.11 -24.46 22.69
N LEU A 73 10.57 -23.35 23.27
CA LEU A 73 11.07 -23.30 24.66
C LEU A 73 9.94 -23.40 25.68
N THR A 74 8.77 -22.84 25.38
CA THR A 74 7.63 -22.82 26.31
C THR A 74 6.61 -23.94 26.06
N HIS A 75 6.79 -24.74 25.02
CA HIS A 75 5.84 -25.74 24.53
C HIS A 75 4.43 -25.17 24.30
N SER A 76 4.34 -23.88 23.93
CA SER A 76 3.06 -23.20 23.68
C SER A 76 2.40 -23.71 22.40
N ASN A 77 1.06 -23.61 22.32
CA ASN A 77 0.28 -24.01 21.15
C ASN A 77 -0.07 -22.85 20.22
N ILE A 78 0.71 -21.76 20.24
CA ILE A 78 0.47 -20.61 19.37
C ILE A 78 0.56 -21.01 17.89
N LYS A 79 -0.32 -20.42 17.08
CA LYS A 79 -0.33 -20.55 15.62
C LYS A 79 0.29 -19.30 15.00
N ILE A 80 1.48 -19.44 14.41
CA ILE A 80 2.23 -18.30 13.86
C ILE A 80 1.82 -18.08 12.42
N ILE A 81 1.27 -16.91 12.11
CA ILE A 81 0.95 -16.48 10.74
C ILE A 81 1.86 -15.31 10.38
N VAL A 82 2.37 -15.29 9.16
CA VAL A 82 3.28 -14.23 8.67
C VAL A 82 2.69 -13.59 7.45
N THR A 83 2.44 -12.28 7.46
CA THR A 83 2.21 -11.51 6.23
C THR A 83 3.51 -10.88 5.74
N ARG A 84 3.81 -11.11 4.47
CA ARG A 84 5.00 -10.59 3.80
C ARG A 84 4.65 -9.46 2.85
N HIS A 85 5.15 -8.26 3.17
CA HIS A 85 4.92 -7.03 2.41
C HIS A 85 6.06 -6.66 1.45
N LEU A 86 6.98 -7.59 1.15
CA LEU A 86 8.20 -7.28 0.40
C LEU A 86 8.33 -8.18 -0.84
N VAL A 87 8.76 -7.58 -1.94
CA VAL A 87 9.16 -8.27 -3.17
C VAL A 87 10.67 -8.59 -3.08
N ARG A 88 11.00 -9.71 -2.45
CA ARG A 88 12.40 -10.17 -2.27
C ARG A 88 12.45 -11.69 -2.17
N PRO A 89 13.57 -12.33 -2.59
CA PRO A 89 13.80 -13.76 -2.37
C PRO A 89 13.68 -14.16 -0.90
N ALA A 90 13.33 -15.41 -0.66
CA ALA A 90 13.35 -16.00 0.66
C ALA A 90 14.79 -16.24 1.13
N LYS A 91 14.98 -16.33 2.43
CA LYS A 91 16.22 -16.84 3.01
C LYS A 91 16.18 -18.37 2.99
N THR A 92 17.28 -19.04 2.59
CA THR A 92 17.34 -20.49 2.37
C THR A 92 18.19 -21.24 3.38
N SER A 93 18.69 -20.56 4.42
CA SER A 93 19.50 -21.22 5.46
C SER A 93 18.68 -22.26 6.26
N ARG A 94 19.37 -23.24 6.87
CA ARG A 94 18.73 -24.25 7.74
C ARG A 94 17.86 -23.62 8.84
N LEU A 95 18.29 -22.47 9.39
CA LEU A 95 17.52 -21.72 10.39
C LEU A 95 16.18 -21.28 9.81
N TYR A 96 16.16 -20.69 8.60
CA TYR A 96 14.93 -20.22 8.00
C TYR A 96 14.04 -21.36 7.49
N THR A 97 14.62 -22.47 7.04
CA THR A 97 13.86 -23.70 6.77
C THR A 97 13.10 -24.15 8.03
N TRP A 98 13.79 -24.14 9.18
CA TRP A 98 13.15 -24.45 10.46
C TRP A 98 12.07 -23.44 10.84
N VAL A 99 12.28 -22.14 10.61
CA VAL A 99 11.24 -21.11 10.84
C VAL A 99 10.01 -21.38 9.98
N TYR A 100 10.18 -21.67 8.68
CA TYR A 100 9.06 -21.98 7.78
C TYR A 100 8.28 -23.21 8.21
N ALA A 101 8.97 -24.23 8.72
CA ALA A 101 8.31 -25.41 9.27
C ALA A 101 7.42 -25.11 10.48
N ASN A 102 7.80 -24.10 11.30
CA ASN A 102 7.08 -23.70 12.52
C ASN A 102 6.05 -22.57 12.31
N VAL A 103 5.89 -22.08 11.09
CA VAL A 103 4.84 -21.11 10.72
C VAL A 103 3.64 -21.88 10.18
N GLU A 104 2.43 -21.47 10.55
CA GLU A 104 1.18 -22.09 10.09
C GLU A 104 0.83 -21.66 8.66
N LYS A 105 0.87 -20.35 8.39
CA LYS A 105 0.62 -19.77 7.07
C LYS A 105 1.56 -18.60 6.79
N ILE A 106 1.92 -18.45 5.51
CA ILE A 106 2.67 -17.33 4.97
C ILE A 106 1.77 -16.64 3.94
N ILE A 107 1.34 -15.43 4.26
CA ILE A 107 0.46 -14.62 3.42
C ILE A 107 1.33 -13.65 2.61
N PHE A 108 1.17 -13.64 1.32
CA PHE A 108 1.77 -12.66 0.42
C PHE A 108 0.73 -11.64 -0.02
N VAL A 109 1.12 -10.38 -0.09
CA VAL A 109 0.22 -9.30 -0.49
C VAL A 109 0.00 -9.20 -2.01
N SER A 110 0.70 -10.01 -2.78
CA SER A 110 0.59 -10.13 -4.24
C SER A 110 1.22 -11.42 -4.75
N ASP A 111 0.87 -11.85 -5.95
CA ASP A 111 1.54 -12.97 -6.65
C ASP A 111 3.00 -12.64 -6.95
N LEU A 112 3.31 -11.39 -7.27
CA LEU A 112 4.68 -10.91 -7.44
C LEU A 112 5.53 -11.15 -6.18
N ALA A 113 5.01 -10.82 -5.00
CA ALA A 113 5.71 -11.05 -3.74
C ALA A 113 5.91 -12.56 -3.46
N ARG A 114 4.92 -13.40 -3.80
CA ARG A 114 5.03 -14.86 -3.71
C ARG A 114 6.07 -15.41 -4.69
N LYS A 115 6.04 -15.01 -5.96
CA LYS A 115 7.03 -15.41 -6.98
C LYS A 115 8.44 -14.99 -6.58
N ALA A 116 8.62 -13.76 -6.10
CA ALA A 116 9.91 -13.28 -5.60
C ALA A 116 10.41 -14.07 -4.39
N PHE A 117 9.52 -14.48 -3.48
CA PHE A 117 9.88 -15.34 -2.36
C PHE A 117 10.37 -16.72 -2.84
N LEU A 118 9.67 -17.33 -3.78
CA LEU A 118 9.99 -18.66 -4.31
C LEU A 118 11.21 -18.68 -5.24
N SER A 119 11.65 -17.53 -5.76
CA SER A 119 12.76 -17.44 -6.72
C SER A 119 14.09 -18.01 -6.19
N SER A 120 14.28 -18.04 -4.87
CA SER A 120 15.44 -18.64 -4.20
C SER A 120 15.26 -20.12 -3.82
N GLN A 121 14.16 -20.74 -4.24
CA GLN A 121 13.83 -22.15 -3.97
C GLN A 121 13.92 -22.51 -2.47
N PRO A 122 13.22 -21.79 -1.58
CA PRO A 122 13.22 -22.08 -0.16
C PRO A 122 12.60 -23.45 0.11
N LYS A 123 13.14 -24.18 1.08
CA LYS A 123 12.50 -25.40 1.59
C LYS A 123 11.30 -25.02 2.47
N VAL A 124 10.14 -24.93 1.89
CA VAL A 124 8.86 -24.58 2.54
C VAL A 124 7.75 -25.44 1.96
N ASP A 125 6.79 -25.83 2.78
CA ASP A 125 5.58 -26.50 2.32
C ASP A 125 4.70 -25.49 1.58
N GLU A 126 4.43 -25.72 0.31
CA GLU A 126 3.61 -24.84 -0.53
C GLU A 126 2.17 -24.72 -0.04
N ALA A 127 1.62 -25.71 0.67
CA ALA A 127 0.30 -25.64 1.29
C ALA A 127 0.20 -24.54 2.35
N LYS A 128 1.31 -24.06 2.88
CA LYS A 128 1.37 -22.92 3.80
C LYS A 128 1.36 -21.56 3.12
N LEU A 129 1.57 -21.51 1.80
CA LEU A 129 1.68 -20.27 1.05
C LEU A 129 0.33 -19.85 0.50
N CYS A 130 -0.08 -18.63 0.77
CA CYS A 130 -1.30 -18.05 0.19
C CYS A 130 -1.10 -16.58 -0.19
N VAL A 131 -1.88 -16.11 -1.15
CA VAL A 131 -1.91 -14.70 -1.54
C VAL A 131 -3.22 -14.12 -1.05
N VAL A 132 -3.12 -13.03 -0.28
CA VAL A 132 -4.25 -12.19 0.10
C VAL A 132 -3.85 -10.76 -0.23
N ARG A 133 -4.45 -10.20 -1.28
CA ARG A 133 -4.15 -8.83 -1.68
C ARG A 133 -4.56 -7.87 -0.57
N ASN A 134 -3.66 -6.96 -0.22
CA ASN A 134 -4.01 -5.88 0.71
C ASN A 134 -5.18 -5.09 0.17
N SER A 135 -5.88 -4.46 1.09
CA SER A 135 -6.93 -3.50 0.78
C SER A 135 -6.81 -2.26 1.67
N ILE A 136 -7.62 -1.29 1.38
CA ILE A 136 -7.76 -0.05 2.14
C ILE A 136 -9.19 0.04 2.67
N LYS A 137 -9.31 0.47 3.93
CA LYS A 137 -10.61 0.66 4.57
C LYS A 137 -11.19 2.00 4.16
N THR A 138 -12.44 1.98 3.72
CA THR A 138 -13.22 3.21 3.58
C THR A 138 -13.57 3.69 4.99
N HIS A 139 -12.87 4.68 5.52
CA HIS A 139 -13.26 5.30 6.77
C HIS A 139 -14.45 6.21 6.51
N THR A 140 -15.58 5.88 7.10
CA THR A 140 -16.83 6.67 7.06
C THR A 140 -16.79 7.90 7.98
N ASN A 141 -15.66 8.18 8.61
CA ASN A 141 -15.51 9.40 9.40
C ASN A 141 -15.44 10.59 8.46
N ALA A 142 -16.62 10.99 8.00
CA ALA A 142 -16.90 12.29 7.43
C ALA A 142 -16.85 13.38 8.54
N ASN A 143 -15.81 13.38 9.37
CA ASN A 143 -15.38 14.62 9.95
C ASN A 143 -14.79 15.40 8.79
N SER A 144 -15.62 16.22 8.18
CA SER A 144 -15.25 17.20 7.19
C SER A 144 -14.23 18.16 7.81
N PHE A 145 -12.96 17.74 7.85
CA PHE A 145 -11.91 18.75 7.87
C PHE A 145 -12.19 19.60 6.65
N ALA A 146 -12.30 20.90 6.84
CA ALA A 146 -12.35 21.84 5.72
C ALA A 146 -11.12 21.56 4.87
N VAL A 147 -11.34 20.81 3.78
CA VAL A 147 -10.27 20.48 2.84
C VAL A 147 -10.17 21.66 1.90
N ASP A 148 -8.98 22.19 1.74
CA ASP A 148 -8.73 23.23 0.76
C ASP A 148 -9.31 22.79 -0.59
N ASP A 149 -10.14 23.64 -1.17
CA ASP A 149 -10.57 23.43 -2.55
C ASP A 149 -9.36 23.71 -3.46
N ILE A 150 -8.70 22.61 -3.88
CA ILE A 150 -7.52 22.73 -4.74
C ILE A 150 -7.85 23.25 -6.14
N LYS A 151 -9.12 23.31 -6.50
CA LYS A 151 -9.59 23.84 -7.79
C LYS A 151 -9.94 25.33 -7.74
N ALA A 152 -10.20 25.90 -6.56
CA ALA A 152 -10.77 27.24 -6.41
C ALA A 152 -9.98 28.36 -7.12
N SER A 153 -8.66 28.18 -7.26
CA SER A 153 -7.78 29.17 -7.90
C SER A 153 -7.41 28.83 -9.36
N LEU A 154 -7.97 27.75 -9.91
CA LEU A 154 -7.62 27.28 -11.26
C LEU A 154 -8.75 27.56 -12.26
N PRO A 155 -8.41 27.81 -13.55
CA PRO A 155 -9.41 27.87 -14.62
C PRO A 155 -10.25 26.58 -14.68
N SER A 156 -11.53 26.71 -15.05
CA SER A 156 -12.50 25.62 -15.04
C SER A 156 -12.20 24.48 -16.03
N ASP A 157 -11.43 24.75 -17.06
CA ASP A 157 -10.97 23.79 -18.08
C ASP A 157 -9.67 23.08 -17.71
N THR A 158 -9.08 23.39 -16.54
CA THR A 158 -7.83 22.81 -16.08
C THR A 158 -8.00 21.34 -15.68
N THR A 159 -7.25 20.45 -16.30
CA THR A 159 -7.17 19.04 -15.89
C THR A 159 -6.35 18.90 -14.62
N ILE A 160 -6.94 18.32 -13.59
CA ILE A 160 -6.29 18.11 -12.30
C ILE A 160 -5.57 16.76 -12.28
N LEU A 161 -4.24 16.83 -12.29
CA LEU A 161 -3.35 15.67 -12.14
C LEU A 161 -2.88 15.58 -10.69
N MET A 162 -2.78 14.39 -10.11
CA MET A 162 -2.28 14.25 -8.76
C MET A 162 -1.41 13.00 -8.59
N TYR A 163 -0.30 13.20 -7.91
CA TYR A 163 0.49 12.14 -7.27
C TYR A 163 0.30 12.21 -5.76
N HIS A 164 0.16 11.07 -5.10
CA HIS A 164 0.30 11.01 -3.66
C HIS A 164 1.16 9.83 -3.22
N GLY A 165 1.94 10.07 -2.18
CA GLY A 165 2.86 9.10 -1.62
C GLY A 165 4.16 9.74 -1.16
N ARG A 166 5.10 8.92 -0.71
CA ARG A 166 6.41 9.39 -0.28
C ARG A 166 7.16 10.04 -1.46
N ILE A 167 7.74 11.22 -1.25
CA ILE A 167 8.58 11.88 -2.24
C ILE A 167 9.99 11.25 -2.16
N ALA A 168 10.28 10.34 -3.08
CA ALA A 168 11.52 9.57 -3.12
C ALA A 168 11.88 9.17 -4.55
N LYS A 169 13.18 8.98 -4.83
CA LYS A 169 13.70 8.72 -6.18
C LYS A 169 13.04 7.51 -6.84
N GLU A 170 12.80 6.45 -6.08
CA GLU A 170 12.15 5.22 -6.54
C GLU A 170 10.68 5.40 -6.95
N LYS A 171 10.04 6.54 -6.62
CA LYS A 171 8.66 6.85 -6.99
C LYS A 171 8.50 7.49 -8.37
N GLY A 172 9.61 7.83 -9.05
CA GLY A 172 9.58 8.29 -10.44
C GLY A 172 9.02 9.69 -10.66
N LEU A 173 9.06 10.56 -9.65
CA LEU A 173 8.54 11.93 -9.77
C LEU A 173 9.28 12.78 -10.80
N ASN A 174 10.58 12.54 -11.00
CA ASN A 174 11.35 13.15 -12.05
C ASN A 174 10.81 12.81 -13.46
N VAL A 175 10.39 11.55 -13.67
CA VAL A 175 9.75 11.10 -14.92
C VAL A 175 8.40 11.79 -15.11
N LEU A 176 7.62 11.94 -14.04
CA LEU A 176 6.34 12.64 -14.07
C LEU A 176 6.49 14.10 -14.43
N ILE A 177 7.44 14.81 -13.83
CA ILE A 177 7.73 16.21 -14.14
C ILE A 177 8.13 16.37 -15.61
N ASP A 178 9.00 15.51 -16.12
CA ASP A 178 9.39 15.53 -17.52
C ASP A 178 8.23 15.21 -18.48
N ALA A 179 7.31 14.35 -18.07
CA ALA A 179 6.15 13.99 -18.87
C ALA A 179 5.15 15.14 -18.97
N VAL A 180 4.80 15.78 -17.84
CA VAL A 180 3.85 16.90 -17.87
C VAL A 180 4.42 18.14 -18.54
N ALA A 181 5.73 18.35 -18.50
CA ALA A 181 6.39 19.44 -19.22
C ALA A 181 6.23 19.37 -20.76
N ARG A 182 5.81 18.21 -21.29
CA ARG A 182 5.50 18.02 -22.72
C ARG A 182 4.04 18.32 -23.10
N LEU A 183 3.18 18.60 -22.10
CA LEU A 183 1.75 18.90 -22.30
C LEU A 183 1.50 20.40 -22.55
N LYS A 184 2.20 20.99 -23.52
CA LYS A 184 2.15 22.43 -23.78
C LYS A 184 0.82 22.94 -24.32
N ASP A 185 0.03 22.05 -24.89
CA ASP A 185 -1.24 22.30 -25.57
C ASP A 185 -2.47 21.93 -24.70
N ILE A 186 -2.25 21.52 -23.45
CA ILE A 186 -3.30 21.07 -22.53
C ILE A 186 -3.23 21.89 -21.25
N PRO A 187 -4.32 22.53 -20.82
CA PRO A 187 -4.38 23.17 -19.50
C PRO A 187 -4.42 22.09 -18.42
N TYR A 188 -3.37 22.04 -17.59
CA TYR A 188 -3.28 21.12 -16.46
C TYR A 188 -2.69 21.77 -15.23
N HIS A 189 -2.98 21.19 -14.06
CA HIS A 189 -2.26 21.46 -12.83
C HIS A 189 -1.91 20.13 -12.13
N LEU A 190 -0.64 19.96 -11.76
CA LEU A 190 -0.16 18.77 -11.06
C LEU A 190 0.02 19.07 -9.57
N PHE A 191 -0.69 18.33 -8.74
CA PHE A 191 -0.50 18.34 -7.29
C PHE A 191 0.36 17.17 -6.83
N LEU A 192 1.40 17.46 -6.04
CA LEU A 192 2.26 16.48 -5.39
C LEU A 192 1.94 16.46 -3.90
N VAL A 193 1.33 15.36 -3.43
CA VAL A 193 0.91 15.17 -2.03
C VAL A 193 1.81 14.16 -1.35
N GLY A 194 2.47 14.58 -0.27
CA GLY A 194 3.35 13.71 0.52
C GLY A 194 4.56 14.46 1.06
N ALA A 195 5.36 13.74 1.82
CA ALA A 195 6.64 14.21 2.33
C ALA A 195 7.76 13.26 1.90
N GLY A 196 8.98 13.74 1.95
CA GLY A 196 10.15 12.95 1.61
C GLY A 196 11.45 13.63 1.98
N ASP A 197 12.52 13.17 1.39
CA ASP A 197 13.85 13.72 1.57
C ASP A 197 13.95 15.16 1.03
N ALA A 198 14.55 16.05 1.82
CA ALA A 198 14.64 17.47 1.48
C ALA A 198 15.54 17.71 0.27
N GLU A 199 16.64 16.96 0.13
CA GLU A 199 17.57 17.08 -0.98
C GLU A 199 16.88 16.70 -2.30
N TYR A 200 16.22 15.53 -2.32
CA TYR A 200 15.48 15.10 -3.50
C TYR A 200 14.31 16.04 -3.83
N THR A 201 13.61 16.54 -2.82
CA THR A 201 12.55 17.54 -3.03
C THR A 201 13.08 18.82 -3.69
N ASN A 202 14.30 19.26 -3.34
CA ASN A 202 14.94 20.40 -3.97
C ASN A 202 15.42 20.09 -5.39
N GLU A 203 15.93 18.88 -5.65
CA GLU A 203 16.23 18.41 -7.02
C GLU A 203 14.99 18.53 -7.93
N LEU A 204 13.81 18.07 -7.43
CA LEU A 204 12.55 18.18 -8.17
C LEU A 204 12.12 19.63 -8.43
N LYS A 205 12.26 20.53 -7.44
CA LYS A 205 11.95 21.96 -7.61
C LYS A 205 12.85 22.62 -8.68
N GLN A 206 14.13 22.28 -8.70
CA GLN A 206 15.06 22.75 -9.73
C GLN A 206 14.65 22.22 -11.12
N GLN A 207 14.29 20.93 -11.23
CA GLN A 207 13.81 20.35 -12.48
C GLN A 207 12.56 21.06 -12.98
N ILE A 208 11.58 21.36 -12.11
CA ILE A 208 10.34 22.09 -12.42
C ILE A 208 10.68 23.50 -12.98
N ALA A 209 11.60 24.22 -12.31
CA ALA A 209 12.02 25.54 -12.76
C ALA A 209 12.72 25.48 -14.13
N ASN A 210 13.62 24.51 -14.33
CA ASN A 210 14.34 24.31 -15.60
C ASN A 210 13.40 23.92 -16.76
N ARG A 211 12.24 23.30 -16.47
CA ARG A 211 11.20 22.99 -17.45
C ARG A 211 10.20 24.13 -17.68
N ASN A 212 10.31 25.24 -16.93
CA ASN A 212 9.38 26.39 -16.98
C ASN A 212 7.93 26.01 -16.71
N ILE A 213 7.67 25.09 -15.77
CA ILE A 213 6.32 24.63 -15.41
C ILE A 213 5.94 24.94 -13.96
N SER A 214 6.64 25.85 -13.30
CA SER A 214 6.39 26.21 -11.89
C SER A 214 4.95 26.69 -11.64
N ALA A 215 4.31 27.35 -12.60
CA ALA A 215 2.93 27.78 -12.51
C ALA A 215 1.90 26.64 -12.60
N HIS A 216 2.31 25.46 -13.08
CA HIS A 216 1.44 24.30 -13.30
C HIS A 216 1.62 23.20 -12.27
N LEU A 217 2.33 23.48 -11.15
CA LEU A 217 2.65 22.44 -10.18
C LEU A 217 2.67 22.96 -8.75
N SER A 218 2.05 22.22 -7.84
CA SER A 218 1.99 22.55 -6.40
C SER A 218 2.38 21.37 -5.52
N PHE A 219 3.21 21.63 -4.51
CA PHE A 219 3.48 20.67 -3.42
C PHE A 219 2.52 20.95 -2.26
N LEU A 220 1.66 19.99 -1.92
CA LEU A 220 0.69 20.12 -0.82
C LEU A 220 1.22 19.60 0.53
N GLY A 221 2.45 19.06 0.55
CA GLY A 221 3.00 18.44 1.76
C GLY A 221 2.29 17.14 2.15
N PHE A 222 2.61 16.65 3.35
CA PHE A 222 1.97 15.45 3.90
C PHE A 222 0.52 15.77 4.30
N LYS A 223 -0.38 14.83 4.05
CA LYS A 223 -1.78 14.87 4.47
C LYS A 223 -2.12 13.56 5.17
N ASP A 224 -2.76 13.66 6.34
CA ASP A 224 -3.19 12.47 7.11
C ASP A 224 -4.27 11.68 6.37
N ASP A 225 -5.17 12.39 5.68
CA ASP A 225 -6.15 11.82 4.78
C ASP A 225 -6.03 12.46 3.40
N VAL A 226 -5.67 11.67 2.41
CA VAL A 226 -5.49 12.11 1.03
C VAL A 226 -6.79 12.03 0.20
N ARG A 227 -7.79 11.27 0.68
CA ARG A 227 -9.03 10.98 -0.08
C ARG A 227 -9.82 12.21 -0.48
N PRO A 228 -9.99 13.26 0.36
CA PRO A 228 -10.65 14.49 -0.04
C PRO A 228 -9.95 15.21 -1.20
N TYR A 229 -8.63 15.08 -1.30
CA TYR A 229 -7.85 15.62 -2.42
C TYR A 229 -7.99 14.74 -3.67
N ILE A 230 -7.96 13.41 -3.52
CA ILE A 230 -8.23 12.47 -4.62
C ILE A 230 -9.62 12.72 -5.19
N SER A 231 -10.63 12.99 -4.38
CA SER A 231 -12.00 13.25 -4.87
C SER A 231 -12.09 14.44 -5.81
N GLN A 232 -11.20 15.42 -5.68
CA GLN A 232 -11.10 16.61 -6.54
C GLN A 232 -10.19 16.38 -7.78
N THR A 233 -9.51 15.24 -7.87
CA THR A 233 -8.57 14.91 -8.94
C THR A 233 -9.31 14.34 -10.16
N ASP A 234 -8.81 14.63 -11.35
CA ASP A 234 -9.25 14.01 -12.61
C ASP A 234 -8.47 12.72 -12.88
N ILE A 235 -7.13 12.77 -12.76
CA ILE A 235 -6.23 11.68 -13.10
C ILE A 235 -5.19 11.51 -11.98
N GLY A 236 -5.19 10.33 -11.36
CA GLY A 236 -4.14 9.91 -10.43
C GLY A 236 -2.94 9.32 -11.17
N ILE A 237 -1.73 9.67 -10.77
CA ILE A 237 -0.51 9.20 -11.43
C ILE A 237 0.47 8.66 -10.40
N ILE A 238 0.78 7.36 -10.47
CA ILE A 238 1.73 6.66 -9.59
C ILE A 238 2.84 6.04 -10.46
N PRO A 239 3.84 6.83 -10.87
CA PRO A 239 4.83 6.44 -11.87
C PRO A 239 6.04 5.71 -11.26
N THR A 240 5.81 4.88 -10.25
CA THR A 240 6.87 4.26 -9.44
C THR A 240 7.85 3.44 -10.32
N ILE A 241 9.15 3.64 -10.09
CA ILE A 241 10.20 2.92 -10.83
C ILE A 241 10.51 1.59 -10.13
N ALA A 242 10.54 1.59 -8.81
CA ALA A 242 10.78 0.37 -8.04
C ALA A 242 9.55 -0.54 -8.03
N GLN A 243 9.78 -1.84 -7.89
CA GLN A 243 8.70 -2.81 -7.71
C GLN A 243 8.03 -2.62 -6.35
N GLU A 244 6.77 -2.26 -6.36
CA GLU A 244 5.94 -2.23 -5.16
C GLU A 244 5.25 -3.58 -4.93
N ALA A 245 5.12 -3.97 -3.68
CA ALA A 245 4.50 -5.25 -3.36
C ALA A 245 2.98 -5.26 -3.62
N CYS A 246 2.31 -4.11 -3.47
CA CYS A 246 0.86 -4.03 -3.61
C CYS A 246 0.37 -2.75 -4.29
N GLY A 247 0.99 -1.58 -4.04
CA GLY A 247 0.56 -0.32 -4.63
C GLY A 247 -0.73 0.25 -4.01
N LEU A 248 -0.79 0.41 -2.68
CA LEU A 248 -2.00 0.89 -2.00
C LEU A 248 -2.48 2.24 -2.52
N SER A 249 -1.57 3.15 -2.88
CA SER A 249 -1.92 4.43 -3.49
C SER A 249 -2.74 4.29 -4.79
N CYS A 250 -2.49 3.23 -5.55
CA CYS A 250 -3.30 2.94 -6.75
C CYS A 250 -4.74 2.54 -6.38
N MET A 251 -4.89 1.76 -5.32
CA MET A 251 -6.21 1.34 -4.84
C MET A 251 -7.05 2.53 -4.34
N GLU A 252 -6.42 3.57 -3.76
CA GLU A 252 -7.12 4.77 -3.29
C GLU A 252 -7.78 5.52 -4.46
N TYR A 253 -7.12 5.63 -5.61
CA TYR A 253 -7.75 6.19 -6.81
C TYR A 253 -8.88 5.31 -7.34
N MET A 254 -8.67 3.99 -7.42
CA MET A 254 -9.70 3.06 -7.88
C MET A 254 -10.93 3.08 -6.97
N MET A 255 -10.75 3.09 -5.65
CA MET A 255 -11.82 3.17 -4.65
C MET A 255 -12.69 4.41 -4.85
N LEU A 256 -12.09 5.53 -5.22
CA LEU A 256 -12.78 6.80 -5.44
C LEU A 256 -13.22 7.00 -6.90
N GLY A 257 -13.11 5.97 -7.74
CA GLY A 257 -13.57 6.03 -9.12
C GLY A 257 -12.77 6.99 -10.00
N LYS A 258 -11.48 7.18 -9.70
CA LYS A 258 -10.61 8.07 -10.46
C LYS A 258 -9.79 7.29 -11.48
N CYS A 259 -9.57 7.89 -12.64
CA CYS A 259 -8.65 7.35 -13.63
C CYS A 259 -7.25 7.29 -13.03
N LEU A 260 -6.60 6.14 -13.14
CA LEU A 260 -5.25 5.89 -12.63
C LEU A 260 -4.29 5.60 -13.77
N ILE A 261 -3.12 6.25 -13.74
CA ILE A 261 -1.95 5.87 -14.54
C ILE A 261 -0.90 5.32 -13.59
N THR A 262 -0.41 4.11 -13.83
CA THR A 262 0.66 3.51 -13.01
C THR A 262 1.58 2.64 -13.86
N THR A 263 2.63 2.09 -13.25
CA THR A 263 3.63 1.27 -13.93
C THR A 263 3.28 -0.22 -13.91
N ASN A 264 3.77 -0.95 -14.90
CA ASN A 264 3.48 -2.38 -15.11
C ASN A 264 4.46 -3.32 -14.38
N ASN A 265 5.28 -2.83 -13.45
CA ASN A 265 6.37 -3.59 -12.83
C ASN A 265 6.15 -4.01 -11.36
N GLY A 266 5.00 -3.72 -10.78
CA GLY A 266 4.71 -4.01 -9.37
C GLY A 266 3.44 -4.81 -9.17
N GLY A 267 3.06 -5.05 -7.92
CA GLY A 267 1.83 -5.74 -7.54
C GLY A 267 0.56 -5.02 -8.01
N GLN A 268 0.63 -3.70 -8.28
CA GLN A 268 -0.47 -2.95 -8.88
C GLN A 268 -0.82 -3.44 -10.29
N ALA A 269 0.14 -3.96 -11.05
CA ALA A 269 -0.12 -4.53 -12.38
C ALA A 269 -0.94 -5.83 -12.35
N GLU A 270 -1.15 -6.42 -11.17
CA GLU A 270 -1.98 -7.62 -11.03
C GLU A 270 -3.49 -7.31 -10.97
N TYR A 271 -3.86 -6.06 -10.71
CA TYR A 271 -5.26 -5.64 -10.56
C TYR A 271 -5.65 -4.43 -11.41
N VAL A 272 -4.68 -3.80 -12.07
CA VAL A 272 -4.95 -2.75 -13.06
C VAL A 272 -4.91 -3.37 -14.45
N GLU A 273 -6.07 -3.40 -15.11
CA GLU A 273 -6.20 -3.82 -16.50
C GLU A 273 -6.02 -2.61 -17.41
N ASN A 274 -4.99 -2.68 -18.27
CA ASN A 274 -4.61 -1.56 -19.13
C ASN A 274 -5.73 -1.15 -20.11
N GLY A 275 -6.09 0.14 -20.07
CA GLY A 275 -7.17 0.70 -20.90
C GLY A 275 -8.58 0.43 -20.36
N VAL A 276 -8.73 -0.35 -19.28
CA VAL A 276 -10.04 -0.70 -18.70
C VAL A 276 -10.20 -0.13 -17.29
N THR A 277 -9.33 -0.52 -16.34
CA THR A 277 -9.40 -0.07 -14.94
C THR A 277 -8.28 0.90 -14.58
N GLY A 278 -7.43 1.24 -15.54
CA GLY A 278 -6.31 2.16 -15.43
C GLY A 278 -5.45 2.12 -16.69
N LEU A 279 -4.40 2.92 -16.72
CA LEU A 279 -3.40 2.90 -17.78
C LEU A 279 -2.07 2.42 -17.22
N LEU A 280 -1.44 1.46 -17.87
CA LEU A 280 -0.15 0.91 -17.52
C LEU A 280 0.95 1.43 -18.42
N ILE A 281 2.03 1.92 -17.81
CA ILE A 281 3.22 2.40 -18.50
C ILE A 281 4.47 1.61 -18.08
N THR A 282 5.50 1.64 -18.90
CA THR A 282 6.80 1.11 -18.53
C THR A 282 7.49 2.05 -17.53
N PRO A 283 8.12 1.54 -16.45
CA PRO A 283 8.86 2.36 -15.50
C PRO A 283 9.93 3.21 -16.18
N GLY A 284 9.97 4.50 -15.86
CA GLY A 284 10.94 5.44 -16.45
C GLY A 284 10.61 5.94 -17.86
N ASP A 285 9.55 5.46 -18.49
CA ASP A 285 9.14 5.89 -19.83
C ASP A 285 8.37 7.21 -19.79
N THR A 286 9.10 8.31 -19.93
CA THR A 286 8.52 9.66 -19.99
C THR A 286 7.59 9.85 -21.19
N ALA A 287 7.91 9.27 -22.36
CA ALA A 287 7.08 9.42 -23.56
C ALA A 287 5.77 8.64 -23.41
N GLY A 288 5.85 7.40 -22.93
CA GLY A 288 4.67 6.58 -22.63
C GLY A 288 3.79 7.22 -21.56
N LEU A 289 4.36 7.83 -20.52
CA LEU A 289 3.59 8.57 -19.52
C LEU A 289 2.88 9.79 -20.12
N THR A 290 3.56 10.57 -20.97
CA THR A 290 2.92 11.71 -21.66
C THR A 290 1.75 11.23 -22.53
N ALA A 291 1.92 10.16 -23.29
CA ALA A 291 0.87 9.59 -24.12
C ALA A 291 -0.31 9.06 -23.28
N ALA A 292 -0.02 8.39 -22.16
CA ALA A 292 -1.05 7.89 -21.23
C ALA A 292 -1.86 9.03 -20.61
N ILE A 293 -1.23 10.16 -20.23
CA ILE A 293 -1.95 11.34 -19.74
C ILE A 293 -2.89 11.88 -20.82
N ARG A 294 -2.45 12.01 -22.07
CA ARG A 294 -3.31 12.45 -23.18
C ARG A 294 -4.51 11.53 -23.40
N THR A 295 -4.30 10.21 -23.35
CA THR A 295 -5.39 9.22 -23.44
C THR A 295 -6.35 9.37 -22.25
N ALA A 296 -5.81 9.51 -21.04
CA ALA A 296 -6.62 9.61 -19.81
C ALA A 296 -7.56 10.81 -19.83
N ILE A 297 -7.17 11.96 -20.40
CA ILE A 297 -8.01 13.16 -20.48
C ILE A 297 -9.36 12.87 -21.14
N THR A 298 -9.39 12.05 -22.18
CA THR A 298 -10.61 11.71 -22.90
C THR A 298 -11.33 10.47 -22.37
N THR A 299 -10.64 9.63 -21.59
CA THR A 299 -11.17 8.33 -21.13
C THR A 299 -11.37 8.26 -19.60
N LYS A 300 -11.04 9.31 -18.86
CA LYS A 300 -10.97 9.31 -17.39
C LYS A 300 -12.28 8.84 -16.73
N GLU A 301 -13.43 9.26 -17.22
CA GLU A 301 -14.74 8.91 -16.63
C GLU A 301 -15.04 7.42 -16.82
N ALA A 302 -14.81 6.89 -18.01
CA ALA A 302 -15.06 5.48 -18.33
C ALA A 302 -14.11 4.57 -17.53
N ILE A 303 -12.82 4.90 -17.53
CA ILE A 303 -11.80 4.14 -16.77
C ILE A 303 -12.05 4.24 -15.26
N GLY A 304 -12.32 5.43 -14.74
CA GLY A 304 -12.59 5.64 -13.32
C GLY A 304 -13.79 4.83 -12.84
N LYS A 305 -14.89 4.81 -13.61
CA LYS A 305 -16.05 4.00 -13.30
C LYS A 305 -15.71 2.51 -13.22
N LYS A 306 -14.99 1.98 -14.21
CA LYS A 306 -14.56 0.58 -14.25
C LYS A 306 -13.58 0.25 -13.13
N ALA A 307 -12.68 1.16 -12.79
CA ALA A 307 -11.75 1.03 -11.67
C ALA A 307 -12.51 0.85 -10.35
N LYS A 308 -13.55 1.68 -10.11
CA LYS A 308 -14.38 1.57 -8.91
C LYS A 308 -15.18 0.27 -8.87
N GLU A 309 -15.83 -0.12 -9.98
CA GLU A 309 -16.54 -1.39 -10.07
C GLU A 309 -15.62 -2.58 -9.75
N TYR A 310 -14.39 -2.55 -10.26
CA TYR A 310 -13.40 -3.58 -9.97
C TYR A 310 -12.97 -3.57 -8.51
N PHE A 311 -12.69 -2.39 -7.95
CA PHE A 311 -12.32 -2.26 -6.54
C PHE A 311 -13.41 -2.81 -5.61
N ASP A 312 -14.65 -2.40 -5.79
CA ASP A 312 -15.78 -2.81 -4.95
C ASP A 312 -15.99 -4.35 -5.03
N ASN A 313 -15.83 -4.92 -6.22
CA ASN A 313 -16.03 -6.35 -6.46
C ASN A 313 -14.87 -7.25 -6.04
N TYR A 314 -13.61 -6.78 -6.09
CA TYR A 314 -12.45 -7.66 -5.95
C TYR A 314 -11.40 -7.19 -4.94
N LEU A 315 -11.33 -5.91 -4.63
CA LEU A 315 -10.31 -5.31 -3.79
C LEU A 315 -10.85 -4.69 -2.50
N SER A 316 -12.16 -4.76 -2.25
CA SER A 316 -12.77 -4.13 -1.08
C SER A 316 -12.20 -4.69 0.22
N TYR A 317 -12.17 -3.85 1.27
CA TYR A 317 -11.66 -4.24 2.58
C TYR A 317 -12.44 -5.45 3.18
N GLY A 318 -13.73 -5.53 2.93
CA GLY A 318 -14.56 -6.67 3.38
C GLY A 318 -14.08 -8.00 2.80
N LYS A 319 -13.69 -8.04 1.52
CA LYS A 319 -13.12 -9.24 0.90
C LYS A 319 -11.77 -9.61 1.50
N PHE A 320 -10.88 -8.64 1.62
CA PHE A 320 -9.58 -8.82 2.28
C PHE A 320 -9.76 -9.41 3.69
N TYR A 321 -10.62 -8.80 4.49
CA TYR A 321 -10.88 -9.22 5.86
C TYR A 321 -11.48 -10.63 5.93
N SER A 322 -12.44 -10.95 5.07
CA SER A 322 -13.03 -12.30 4.99
C SER A 322 -11.99 -13.38 4.67
N GLU A 323 -11.03 -13.10 3.79
CA GLU A 323 -9.94 -14.02 3.47
C GLU A 323 -9.00 -14.22 4.65
N ILE A 324 -8.65 -13.16 5.38
CA ILE A 324 -7.84 -13.26 6.60
C ILE A 324 -8.57 -14.09 7.67
N LEU A 325 -9.86 -13.85 7.90
CA LEU A 325 -10.66 -14.65 8.84
C LEU A 325 -10.71 -16.13 8.45
N ARG A 326 -10.83 -16.45 7.18
CA ARG A 326 -10.80 -17.83 6.69
C ARG A 326 -9.45 -18.51 7.02
N ILE A 327 -8.34 -17.78 6.83
CA ILE A 327 -7.01 -18.29 7.18
C ILE A 327 -6.91 -18.52 8.69
N TYR A 328 -7.42 -17.61 9.51
CA TYR A 328 -7.40 -17.76 10.96
C TYR A 328 -8.22 -18.97 11.43
N LYS A 329 -9.43 -19.13 10.92
CA LYS A 329 -10.28 -20.29 11.24
C LYS A 329 -9.61 -21.60 10.88
N ASN A 330 -8.98 -21.69 9.70
CA ASN A 330 -8.27 -22.89 9.27
C ASN A 330 -6.99 -23.17 10.07
N ALA A 331 -6.40 -22.17 10.71
CA ALA A 331 -5.22 -22.33 11.55
C ALA A 331 -5.55 -22.87 12.97
N ILE A 332 -6.78 -22.66 13.45
CA ILE A 332 -7.23 -23.11 14.77
C ILE A 332 -7.75 -24.55 14.71
N ASN A 333 -8.43 -24.91 13.63
CA ASN A 333 -8.90 -26.29 13.37
C ASN A 333 -7.76 -27.20 12.91
#